data_fb41663e13c6fa79afd0b008d9961a5b
#
_entry.id   fb41663e13c6fa79afd0b008d9961a5b
#
_cell.length_a   1.000
_cell.length_b   1.000
_cell.length_c   1.000
_cell.angle_alpha   90.00
_cell.angle_beta   90.00
_cell.angle_gamma   90.00
#
_symmetry.space_group_name_H-M   'P 1'
#
loop_
_entity.id
_entity.type
_entity.pdbx_description
1 polymer ?
#
loop_
_entity_poly.entity_id
_entity_poly.type
_entity_poly.pdbx_seq_one_letter_code
_entity_poly.pdbx_strand_id
1 'polypeptide(L)'
;MKKIISLVLCAVVVLSLAACGSKKNEVSPANALKAEFVELAKKGDSASAIAANLASNGKILPFSAGAMDVEPGLLMGFDNYEVKNFKSGAVFMPMIGSIPFIGYVFEAEDAAAAAALATELETNCNPRWNICVEAEETVTAVEGSKVFFCMSPLSFEE
;
A
#
# COMPACT_ATOMS: atom_id res chain seq x y z
N MET A 1 55.43 6.23 11.28
CA MET A 1 54.74 5.04 11.85
C MET A 1 53.33 5.36 12.31
N LYS A 2 53.01 6.45 13.01
CA LYS A 2 51.63 6.75 13.47
C LYS A 2 50.59 7.00 12.36
N LYS A 3 50.97 7.55 11.20
CA LYS A 3 50.08 7.81 10.06
C LYS A 3 49.68 6.55 9.27
N ILE A 4 50.54 5.55 9.25
CA ILE A 4 50.29 4.27 8.53
C ILE A 4 49.34 3.41 9.34
N ILE A 5 49.41 3.44 10.68
CA ILE A 5 48.52 2.66 11.55
C ILE A 5 47.08 3.23 11.46
N SER A 6 46.90 4.56 11.34
CA SER A 6 45.60 5.16 11.16
C SER A 6 44.91 4.82 9.86
N LEU A 7 45.69 4.68 8.77
CA LEU A 7 45.17 4.33 7.45
C LEU A 7 44.75 2.85 7.36
N VAL A 8 45.48 1.96 8.02
CA VAL A 8 45.11 0.53 8.10
C VAL A 8 43.87 0.33 8.97
N LEU A 9 43.72 1.09 10.06
CA LEU A 9 42.51 1.00 10.91
C LEU A 9 41.26 1.45 10.20
N CYS A 10 41.33 2.52 9.37
CA CYS A 10 40.20 2.98 8.55
C CYS A 10 39.85 1.94 7.46
N ALA A 11 40.85 1.26 6.86
CA ALA A 11 40.58 0.26 5.84
C ALA A 11 39.88 -0.98 6.41
N VAL A 12 40.19 -1.39 7.63
CA VAL A 12 39.55 -2.53 8.30
C VAL A 12 38.09 -2.22 8.69
N VAL A 13 37.79 -0.98 9.08
CA VAL A 13 36.41 -0.58 9.41
C VAL A 13 35.52 -0.51 8.17
N VAL A 14 36.06 -0.13 7.01
CA VAL A 14 35.30 -0.08 5.75
C VAL A 14 35.01 -1.49 5.21
N LEU A 15 35.88 -2.48 5.44
CA LEU A 15 35.65 -3.86 5.01
C LEU A 15 34.63 -4.63 5.89
N SER A 16 34.42 -4.20 7.13
CA SER A 16 33.46 -4.86 8.03
C SER A 16 32.00 -4.43 7.79
N LEU A 17 31.75 -3.38 7.00
CA LEU A 17 30.40 -2.94 6.63
C LEU A 17 29.85 -3.65 5.36
N ALA A 18 30.68 -4.43 4.67
CA ALA A 18 30.28 -5.16 3.45
C ALA A 18 29.70 -6.56 3.71
N ALA A 19 29.57 -6.99 4.97
CA ALA A 19 29.08 -8.33 5.34
C ALA A 19 27.64 -8.34 5.91
N CYS A 20 26.87 -7.26 5.78
CA CYS A 20 25.43 -7.34 5.89
C CYS A 20 24.88 -7.84 4.56
N GLY A 21 24.49 -9.11 4.52
CA GLY A 21 23.85 -9.74 3.38
C GLY A 21 22.76 -8.85 2.82
N SER A 22 22.86 -8.52 1.54
CA SER A 22 21.80 -7.87 0.77
C SER A 22 20.59 -8.79 0.76
N LYS A 23 19.71 -8.68 1.76
CA LYS A 23 18.30 -8.90 1.47
C LYS A 23 18.00 -7.87 0.39
N LYS A 24 17.72 -8.28 -0.84
CA LYS A 24 17.03 -7.45 -1.80
C LYS A 24 15.87 -6.87 -1.02
N ASN A 25 15.82 -5.55 -0.85
CA ASN A 25 14.63 -4.88 -0.38
C ASN A 25 13.62 -5.05 -1.51
N GLU A 26 12.95 -6.18 -1.55
CA GLU A 26 11.80 -6.38 -2.41
C GLU A 26 10.73 -5.41 -1.90
N VAL A 27 10.29 -4.54 -2.81
CA VAL A 27 9.23 -3.59 -2.51
C VAL A 27 7.98 -4.42 -2.28
N SER A 28 7.32 -4.25 -1.12
CA SER A 28 6.10 -4.99 -0.83
C SER A 28 4.99 -4.71 -1.85
N PRO A 29 4.04 -5.64 -2.02
CA PRO A 29 2.93 -5.47 -2.96
C PRO A 29 2.17 -4.15 -2.79
N ALA A 30 1.84 -3.76 -1.55
CA ALA A 30 1.15 -2.50 -1.28
C ALA A 30 1.99 -1.28 -1.67
N ASN A 31 3.31 -1.29 -1.42
CA ASN A 31 4.19 -0.20 -1.81
C ASN A 31 4.42 -0.14 -3.33
N ALA A 32 4.43 -1.27 -4.02
CA ALA A 32 4.49 -1.30 -5.48
C ALA A 32 3.19 -0.73 -6.10
N LEU A 33 2.03 -1.12 -5.59
CA LEU A 33 0.72 -0.58 -6.01
C LEU A 33 0.58 0.91 -5.69
N LYS A 34 1.09 1.36 -4.53
CA LYS A 34 1.15 2.78 -4.18
C LYS A 34 1.91 3.60 -5.23
N ALA A 35 3.05 3.11 -5.69
CA ALA A 35 3.83 3.82 -6.71
C ALA A 35 3.04 3.95 -8.02
N GLU A 36 2.35 2.89 -8.44
CA GLU A 36 1.49 2.91 -9.63
C GLU A 36 0.27 3.82 -9.45
N PHE A 37 -0.37 3.78 -8.27
CA PHE A 37 -1.45 4.73 -7.93
C PHE A 37 -1.04 6.18 -8.15
N VAL A 38 0.13 6.60 -7.65
CA VAL A 38 0.61 7.98 -7.78
C VAL A 38 0.73 8.38 -9.25
N GLU A 39 1.24 7.49 -10.10
CA GLU A 39 1.37 7.78 -11.54
C GLU A 39 0.01 7.87 -12.25
N LEU A 40 -0.96 7.02 -11.88
CA LEU A 40 -2.31 7.06 -12.45
C LEU A 40 -3.10 8.29 -11.95
N ALA A 41 -2.98 8.61 -10.66
CA ALA A 41 -3.64 9.77 -10.07
C ALA A 41 -3.16 11.09 -10.70
N LYS A 42 -1.86 11.23 -10.98
CA LYS A 42 -1.29 12.38 -11.71
C LYS A 42 -1.83 12.54 -13.12
N LYS A 43 -2.20 11.44 -13.79
CA LYS A 43 -2.83 11.49 -15.12
C LYS A 43 -4.27 11.98 -15.09
N GLY A 44 -4.88 12.04 -13.90
CA GLY A 44 -6.26 12.48 -13.74
C GLY A 44 -7.29 11.34 -13.86
N ASP A 45 -6.86 10.09 -13.81
CA ASP A 45 -7.77 8.94 -13.87
C ASP A 45 -8.74 8.95 -12.67
N SER A 46 -9.98 8.47 -12.87
CA SER A 46 -10.97 8.35 -11.80
C SER A 46 -10.59 7.26 -10.79
N ALA A 47 -11.16 7.31 -9.58
CA ALA A 47 -10.94 6.31 -8.54
C ALA A 47 -11.22 4.89 -9.04
N SER A 48 -12.34 4.69 -9.76
CA SER A 48 -12.72 3.40 -10.34
C SER A 48 -11.73 2.91 -11.41
N ALA A 49 -11.27 3.83 -12.29
CA ALA A 49 -10.31 3.49 -13.34
C ALA A 49 -8.95 3.11 -12.74
N ILE A 50 -8.50 3.82 -11.71
CA ILE A 50 -7.27 3.50 -10.99
C ILE A 50 -7.40 2.13 -10.31
N ALA A 51 -8.47 1.90 -9.54
CA ALA A 51 -8.70 0.63 -8.86
C ALA A 51 -8.73 -0.56 -9.83
N ALA A 52 -9.41 -0.42 -10.98
CA ALA A 52 -9.44 -1.44 -12.01
C ALA A 52 -8.06 -1.72 -12.64
N ASN A 53 -7.25 -0.67 -12.84
CA ASN A 53 -5.88 -0.79 -13.33
C ASN A 53 -5.00 -1.55 -12.33
N LEU A 54 -5.04 -1.15 -11.05
CA LEU A 54 -4.29 -1.79 -9.97
C LEU A 54 -4.70 -3.27 -9.81
N ALA A 55 -6.01 -3.57 -9.85
CA ALA A 55 -6.53 -4.94 -9.79
C ALA A 55 -6.01 -5.83 -10.93
N SER A 56 -5.80 -5.28 -12.11
CA SER A 56 -5.34 -6.01 -13.29
C SER A 56 -3.82 -6.21 -13.36
N ASN A 57 -3.07 -5.68 -12.41
CA ASN A 57 -1.61 -5.78 -12.40
C ASN A 57 -1.11 -7.15 -11.92
N GLY A 58 -1.12 -8.13 -12.82
CA GLY A 58 -0.65 -9.50 -12.56
C GLY A 58 0.86 -9.65 -12.28
N LYS A 59 1.63 -8.55 -12.34
CA LYS A 59 3.04 -8.56 -11.92
C LYS A 59 3.18 -8.35 -10.41
N ILE A 60 2.20 -7.70 -9.78
CA ILE A 60 2.18 -7.41 -8.36
C ILE A 60 1.22 -8.35 -7.64
N LEU A 61 0.03 -8.59 -8.24
CA LEU A 61 -1.01 -9.44 -7.68
C LEU A 61 -1.00 -10.82 -8.38
N PRO A 62 -0.48 -11.88 -7.75
CA PRO A 62 -0.40 -13.21 -8.36
C PRO A 62 -1.73 -13.97 -8.36
N PHE A 63 -2.85 -13.28 -8.11
CA PHE A 63 -4.20 -13.81 -8.07
C PHE A 63 -5.14 -12.95 -8.92
N SER A 64 -6.31 -13.50 -9.28
CA SER A 64 -7.36 -12.73 -9.92
C SER A 64 -7.98 -11.75 -8.93
N ALA A 65 -7.74 -10.47 -9.11
CA ALA A 65 -8.40 -9.41 -8.39
C ALA A 65 -9.51 -8.77 -9.22
N GLY A 66 -10.56 -8.32 -8.55
CA GLY A 66 -11.63 -7.52 -9.15
C GLY A 66 -11.70 -6.15 -8.50
N ALA A 67 -12.24 -5.19 -9.25
CA ALA A 67 -12.54 -3.85 -8.73
C ALA A 67 -14.03 -3.56 -8.84
N MET A 68 -14.57 -2.86 -7.83
CA MET A 68 -15.97 -2.42 -7.82
C MET A 68 -16.10 -1.10 -7.08
N ASP A 69 -17.06 -0.28 -7.50
CA ASP A 69 -17.35 0.99 -6.84
C ASP A 69 -17.92 0.75 -5.44
N VAL A 70 -17.62 1.68 -4.54
CA VAL A 70 -18.15 1.68 -3.17
C VAL A 70 -18.81 3.00 -2.84
N GLU A 71 -19.88 2.91 -2.05
CA GLU A 71 -20.59 4.05 -1.51
C GLU A 71 -20.15 4.31 -0.05
N PRO A 72 -20.33 5.56 0.46
CA PRO A 72 -20.09 5.85 1.87
C PRO A 72 -20.85 4.92 2.81
N GLY A 73 -20.20 4.39 3.82
CA GLY A 73 -20.81 3.45 4.77
C GLY A 73 -19.82 2.51 5.42
N LEU A 74 -20.32 1.37 5.85
CA LEU A 74 -19.49 0.28 6.39
C LEU A 74 -18.78 -0.41 5.25
N LEU A 75 -17.46 -0.26 5.21
CA LEU A 75 -16.61 -0.89 4.21
C LEU A 75 -15.82 -2.04 4.84
N MET A 76 -15.52 -3.05 4.02
CA MET A 76 -14.69 -4.18 4.44
C MET A 76 -13.31 -3.69 4.91
N GLY A 77 -12.82 -4.21 6.03
CA GLY A 77 -11.54 -3.79 6.60
C GLY A 77 -11.63 -2.68 7.64
N PHE A 78 -12.82 -2.16 7.93
CA PHE A 78 -13.03 -1.06 8.89
C PHE A 78 -14.03 -1.41 10.01
N ASP A 79 -14.39 -2.67 10.17
CA ASP A 79 -15.32 -3.19 11.19
C ASP A 79 -16.61 -2.37 11.31
N ASN A 80 -16.80 -1.67 12.45
CA ASN A 80 -17.98 -0.85 12.71
C ASN A 80 -17.77 0.64 12.37
N TYR A 81 -16.64 1.00 11.75
CA TYR A 81 -16.37 2.37 11.34
C TYR A 81 -16.96 2.65 9.96
N GLU A 82 -17.79 3.68 9.86
CA GLU A 82 -18.36 4.12 8.58
C GLU A 82 -17.43 5.12 7.88
N VAL A 83 -16.90 4.74 6.73
CA VAL A 83 -16.10 5.60 5.86
C VAL A 83 -17.04 6.48 5.03
N LYS A 84 -17.00 7.81 5.21
CA LYS A 84 -18.02 8.72 4.62
C LYS A 84 -17.45 9.88 3.80
N ASN A 85 -16.24 10.31 4.06
CA ASN A 85 -15.73 11.60 3.59
C ASN A 85 -15.11 11.53 2.18
N PHE A 86 -15.81 10.93 1.21
CA PHE A 86 -15.36 10.84 -0.19
C PHE A 86 -16.53 11.05 -1.17
N LYS A 87 -16.23 11.50 -2.39
CA LYS A 87 -17.17 11.70 -3.50
C LYS A 87 -17.41 10.42 -4.30
N SER A 88 -16.34 9.69 -4.54
CA SER A 88 -16.34 8.41 -5.24
C SER A 88 -15.26 7.51 -4.66
N GLY A 89 -15.46 6.23 -4.73
CA GLY A 89 -14.50 5.25 -4.25
C GLY A 89 -14.63 3.92 -4.98
N ALA A 90 -13.55 3.16 -4.98
CA ALA A 90 -13.58 1.81 -5.46
C ALA A 90 -12.69 0.91 -4.60
N VAL A 91 -13.15 -0.31 -4.35
CA VAL A 91 -12.37 -1.38 -3.72
C VAL A 91 -11.77 -2.27 -4.80
N PHE A 92 -10.60 -2.81 -4.57
CA PHE A 92 -10.03 -3.90 -5.35
C PHE A 92 -9.47 -4.97 -4.42
N MET A 93 -9.81 -6.22 -4.70
CA MET A 93 -9.54 -7.35 -3.82
C MET A 93 -9.55 -8.68 -4.57
N PRO A 94 -9.03 -9.78 -3.98
CA PRO A 94 -9.14 -11.11 -4.55
C PRO A 94 -10.60 -11.50 -4.81
N MET A 95 -10.85 -12.07 -5.98
CA MET A 95 -12.19 -12.59 -6.33
C MET A 95 -12.50 -13.91 -5.65
N ILE A 96 -11.48 -14.67 -5.26
CA ILE A 96 -11.59 -16.00 -4.66
C ILE A 96 -10.47 -16.18 -3.65
N GLY A 97 -10.77 -16.83 -2.52
CA GLY A 97 -9.77 -17.24 -1.53
C GLY A 97 -9.68 -16.32 -0.32
N SER A 98 -8.93 -16.78 0.68
CA SER A 98 -8.69 -16.07 1.95
C SER A 98 -7.30 -15.42 1.93
N ILE A 99 -7.07 -14.51 0.99
CA ILE A 99 -5.83 -13.76 0.89
C ILE A 99 -6.00 -12.48 1.72
N PRO A 100 -5.05 -12.13 2.62
CA PRO A 100 -5.14 -10.93 3.45
C PRO A 100 -4.78 -9.66 2.66
N PHE A 101 -5.54 -9.42 1.58
CA PHE A 101 -5.34 -8.30 0.69
C PHE A 101 -6.65 -7.58 0.42
N ILE A 102 -6.64 -6.27 0.61
CA ILE A 102 -7.70 -5.36 0.19
C ILE A 102 -7.12 -3.99 -0.10
N GLY A 103 -7.51 -3.39 -1.20
CA GLY A 103 -7.11 -2.05 -1.57
C GLY A 103 -8.31 -1.18 -1.92
N TYR A 104 -8.17 0.10 -1.67
CA TYR A 104 -9.16 1.12 -1.99
C TYR A 104 -8.52 2.29 -2.70
N VAL A 105 -9.27 2.89 -3.60
CA VAL A 105 -8.98 4.21 -4.15
C VAL A 105 -10.20 5.09 -3.92
N PHE A 106 -10.00 6.23 -3.26
CA PHE A 106 -11.05 7.21 -3.01
C PHE A 106 -10.73 8.54 -3.68
N GLU A 107 -11.76 9.31 -3.99
CA GLU A 107 -11.67 10.69 -4.38
C GLU A 107 -12.44 11.55 -3.38
N ALA A 108 -11.73 12.39 -2.65
CA ALA A 108 -12.27 13.33 -1.68
C ALA A 108 -12.65 14.68 -2.36
N GLU A 109 -13.18 15.62 -1.59
CA GLU A 109 -13.59 16.94 -2.09
C GLU A 109 -12.37 17.73 -2.61
N ASP A 110 -11.29 17.72 -1.85
CA ASP A 110 -10.03 18.40 -2.14
C ASP A 110 -8.85 17.69 -1.46
N ALA A 111 -7.65 18.25 -1.59
CA ALA A 111 -6.44 17.67 -1.01
C ALA A 111 -6.44 17.65 0.52
N ALA A 112 -7.08 18.62 1.18
CA ALA A 112 -7.18 18.67 2.64
C ALA A 112 -8.12 17.57 3.15
N ALA A 113 -9.26 17.38 2.49
CA ALA A 113 -10.20 16.29 2.76
C ALA A 113 -9.56 14.91 2.49
N ALA A 114 -8.74 14.79 1.43
CA ALA A 114 -8.00 13.58 1.14
C ALA A 114 -6.99 13.22 2.23
N ALA A 115 -6.25 14.21 2.74
CA ALA A 115 -5.31 13.99 3.85
C ALA A 115 -6.02 13.58 5.15
N ALA A 116 -7.17 14.19 5.45
CA ALA A 116 -8.01 13.82 6.58
C ALA A 116 -8.53 12.39 6.44
N LEU A 117 -9.08 12.06 5.27
CA LEU A 117 -9.57 10.71 4.96
C LEU A 117 -8.46 9.65 5.11
N ALA A 118 -7.25 9.91 4.60
CA ALA A 118 -6.12 8.98 4.75
C ALA A 118 -5.84 8.68 6.22
N THR A 119 -5.84 9.70 7.08
CA THR A 119 -5.65 9.54 8.53
C THR A 119 -6.79 8.75 9.19
N GLU A 120 -8.04 9.00 8.76
CA GLU A 120 -9.21 8.25 9.24
C GLU A 120 -9.11 6.76 8.88
N LEU A 121 -8.70 6.44 7.65
CA LEU A 121 -8.53 5.06 7.18
C LEU A 121 -7.44 4.33 7.96
N GLU A 122 -6.28 4.95 8.17
CA GLU A 122 -5.19 4.37 8.96
C GLU A 122 -5.59 4.12 10.43
N THR A 123 -6.34 5.04 11.01
CA THR A 123 -6.72 4.96 12.43
C THR A 123 -7.78 3.89 12.70
N ASN A 124 -8.68 3.64 11.74
CA ASN A 124 -9.86 2.81 11.94
C ASN A 124 -9.80 1.47 11.17
N CYS A 125 -8.72 1.17 10.47
CA CYS A 125 -8.58 -0.10 9.79
C CYS A 125 -8.38 -1.26 10.76
N ASN A 126 -8.86 -2.44 10.35
CA ASN A 126 -8.64 -3.70 11.06
C ASN A 126 -7.85 -4.66 10.15
N PRO A 127 -6.54 -4.88 10.36
CA PRO A 127 -5.74 -5.82 9.57
C PRO A 127 -6.25 -7.27 9.64
N ARG A 128 -7.11 -7.60 10.61
CA ARG A 128 -7.72 -8.92 10.80
C ARG A 128 -9.18 -9.00 10.34
N TRP A 129 -9.62 -8.10 9.46
CA TRP A 129 -11.00 -8.12 8.93
C TRP A 129 -11.39 -9.48 8.32
N ASN A 130 -10.43 -10.20 7.79
CA ASN A 130 -10.62 -11.55 7.26
C ASN A 130 -10.19 -12.56 8.33
N ILE A 131 -11.16 -13.12 9.01
CA ILE A 131 -11.06 -13.89 10.27
C ILE A 131 -9.90 -14.93 10.29
N CYS A 132 -9.59 -15.53 9.14
CA CYS A 132 -8.60 -16.61 9.03
C CYS A 132 -7.17 -16.14 8.76
N VAL A 133 -6.99 -14.89 8.31
CA VAL A 133 -5.71 -14.33 7.89
C VAL A 133 -5.59 -12.88 8.31
N GLU A 134 -4.37 -12.37 8.41
CA GLU A 134 -4.08 -11.01 8.84
C GLU A 134 -3.14 -10.34 7.84
N ALA A 135 -3.42 -9.09 7.50
CA ALA A 135 -2.49 -8.28 6.72
C ALA A 135 -1.30 -7.86 7.59
N GLU A 136 -0.11 -7.91 7.02
CA GLU A 136 1.14 -7.61 7.71
C GLU A 136 1.53 -6.14 7.61
N GLU A 137 0.96 -5.42 6.62
CA GLU A 137 1.19 -3.98 6.45
C GLU A 137 -0.09 -3.26 6.04
N THR A 138 -0.13 -1.97 6.40
CA THR A 138 -1.13 -1.00 5.92
C THR A 138 -0.38 0.15 5.25
N VAL A 139 -0.76 0.50 4.04
CA VAL A 139 -0.11 1.54 3.24
C VAL A 139 -1.16 2.52 2.75
N THR A 140 -0.94 3.80 3.00
CA THR A 140 -1.74 4.91 2.45
C THR A 140 -0.88 5.84 1.59
N ALA A 141 -1.53 6.52 0.67
CA ALA A 141 -0.94 7.63 -0.08
C ALA A 141 -2.01 8.63 -0.51
N VAL A 142 -1.62 9.87 -0.63
CA VAL A 142 -2.47 10.95 -1.14
C VAL A 142 -1.79 11.58 -2.34
N GLU A 143 -2.54 11.74 -3.43
CA GLU A 143 -2.12 12.51 -4.60
C GLU A 143 -3.27 13.41 -5.05
N GLY A 144 -3.12 14.72 -4.85
CA GLY A 144 -4.20 15.69 -5.05
C GLY A 144 -5.38 15.41 -4.14
N SER A 145 -6.58 15.23 -4.71
CA SER A 145 -7.81 14.84 -4.00
C SER A 145 -7.99 13.31 -3.87
N LYS A 146 -7.04 12.52 -4.34
CA LYS A 146 -7.17 11.06 -4.35
C LYS A 146 -6.40 10.42 -3.21
N VAL A 147 -6.98 9.34 -2.66
CA VAL A 147 -6.41 8.56 -1.57
C VAL A 147 -6.31 7.10 -2.01
N PHE A 148 -5.14 6.54 -1.83
CA PHE A 148 -4.88 5.12 -1.89
C PHE A 148 -4.80 4.56 -0.47
N PHE A 149 -5.44 3.43 -0.25
CA PHE A 149 -5.36 2.67 0.99
C PHE A 149 -5.21 1.19 0.64
N CYS A 150 -4.30 0.50 1.29
CA CYS A 150 -4.10 -0.93 1.06
C CYS A 150 -3.66 -1.64 2.33
N MET A 151 -4.29 -2.76 2.64
CA MET A 151 -3.81 -3.74 3.60
C MET A 151 -3.37 -4.99 2.85
N SER A 152 -2.15 -5.47 3.10
CA SER A 152 -1.58 -6.61 2.37
C SER A 152 -0.59 -7.41 3.21
N PRO A 153 -0.25 -8.65 2.80
CA PRO A 153 0.96 -9.30 3.28
C PRO A 153 2.20 -8.56 2.75
N LEU A 154 3.36 -8.76 3.38
CA LEU A 154 4.64 -8.22 2.92
C LEU A 154 5.12 -8.84 1.61
N SER A 155 4.68 -10.07 1.33
CA SER A 155 4.93 -10.78 0.08
C SER A 155 3.77 -11.77 -0.18
N PHE A 156 3.53 -12.07 -1.45
CA PHE A 156 2.70 -13.22 -1.79
C PHE A 156 3.64 -14.42 -1.99
N GLU A 157 3.50 -15.45 -1.15
CA GLU A 157 4.24 -16.70 -1.35
C GLU A 157 3.75 -17.40 -2.63
N GLU A 158 4.70 -17.95 -3.39
CA GLU A 158 4.42 -18.79 -4.56
C GLU A 158 3.92 -20.19 -4.15
#